data_2abab245bddabea2800af10a7d8a3662
#
_entry.id   2abab245bddabea2800af10a7d8a3662
#
_cell.length_a   1.000
_cell.length_b   1.000
_cell.length_c   1.000
_cell.angle_alpha   90.00
_cell.angle_beta   90.00
_cell.angle_gamma   90.00
#
_symmetry.space_group_name_H-M   'P 1'
#
loop_
_entity.id
_entity.type
_entity.pdbx_description
1 polymer ?
#
loop_
_entity_poly.entity_id
_entity_poly.type
_entity_poly.pdbx_seq_one_letter_code
_entity_poly.pdbx_strand_id
1 'polypeptide(L)'
;MKRQIWRIAIALIFLSFPLYAAAVDYLAEADKFFDQGGIENYKKSIDLYAKAVEQQPEDYEATWKCARAHREYADKAKKKGVEGWKDICAQYGKAGMQYAQKAIELKPERPDGHYYYGLSVGIYSDGVSIFTALKEGLKDKTQQSFEKTYEINKMYKDGGPMLSLGRFWAVLPWPLRDRKKSLAYYREYQETQYFATNTEAQLFLAELLIQMGGDKNKNEAKGYVENGLKSDDPYFSDWAKQMQAKLK
;
A
#
# COMPACT_ATOMS: atom_id res chain seq x y z
N MET A 1 -49.56 39.02 -68.20
CA MET A 1 -49.12 37.69 -67.82
C MET A 1 -47.81 37.82 -67.05
N LYS A 2 -47.83 37.72 -65.66
CA LYS A 2 -46.63 37.82 -64.81
C LYS A 2 -46.26 36.40 -64.37
N ARG A 3 -45.10 35.90 -64.81
CA ARG A 3 -44.54 34.65 -64.36
C ARG A 3 -43.86 34.86 -62.95
N GLN A 4 -44.38 34.25 -61.89
CA GLN A 4 -43.70 34.12 -60.60
C GLN A 4 -42.72 32.97 -60.69
N ILE A 5 -41.45 33.29 -60.45
CA ILE A 5 -40.37 32.28 -60.31
C ILE A 5 -40.21 32.01 -58.81
N TRP A 6 -40.60 30.82 -58.40
CA TRP A 6 -40.34 30.31 -57.01
C TRP A 6 -38.87 29.90 -56.87
N ARG A 7 -38.13 30.60 -56.05
CA ARG A 7 -36.79 30.18 -55.68
C ARG A 7 -36.93 29.28 -54.47
N ILE A 8 -36.64 27.95 -54.60
CA ILE A 8 -36.53 26.99 -53.55
C ILE A 8 -35.13 27.16 -52.95
N ALA A 9 -35.01 27.69 -51.74
CA ALA A 9 -33.78 27.71 -50.96
C ALA A 9 -33.66 26.36 -50.23
N ILE A 10 -32.74 25.51 -50.68
CA ILE A 10 -32.38 24.28 -49.98
C ILE A 10 -31.42 24.69 -48.86
N ALA A 11 -31.91 24.69 -47.59
CA ALA A 11 -31.09 24.85 -46.40
C ALA A 11 -30.39 23.51 -46.12
N LEU A 12 -29.10 23.42 -46.40
CA LEU A 12 -28.24 22.32 -45.97
C LEU A 12 -28.02 22.44 -44.45
N ILE A 13 -28.77 21.65 -43.68
CA ILE A 13 -28.54 21.48 -42.23
C ILE A 13 -27.31 20.56 -42.09
N PHE A 14 -26.15 21.15 -41.80
CA PHE A 14 -24.98 20.40 -41.34
C PHE A 14 -25.28 19.91 -39.92
N LEU A 15 -25.70 18.65 -39.76
CA LEU A 15 -25.69 17.94 -38.50
C LEU A 15 -24.23 17.65 -38.15
N SER A 16 -23.60 18.56 -37.38
CA SER A 16 -22.36 18.27 -36.72
C SER A 16 -22.65 17.29 -35.57
N PHE A 17 -22.50 16.00 -35.82
CA PHE A 17 -22.40 15.02 -34.77
C PHE A 17 -21.10 15.31 -34.02
N PRO A 18 -21.13 15.63 -32.70
CA PRO A 18 -19.92 15.67 -31.96
C PRO A 18 -19.34 14.25 -32.01
N LEU A 19 -18.12 14.11 -32.53
CA LEU A 19 -17.34 12.88 -32.35
C LEU A 19 -17.03 12.79 -30.87
N TYR A 20 -17.87 12.08 -30.08
CA TYR A 20 -17.55 11.69 -28.74
C TYR A 20 -16.40 10.69 -28.87
N ALA A 21 -15.17 11.16 -28.81
CA ALA A 21 -14.06 10.31 -28.48
C ALA A 21 -14.42 9.69 -27.11
N ALA A 22 -14.53 8.36 -27.08
CA ALA A 22 -14.78 7.66 -25.82
C ALA A 22 -13.73 8.13 -24.81
N ALA A 23 -14.19 8.76 -23.72
CA ALA A 23 -13.29 9.21 -22.68
C ALA A 23 -12.46 8.01 -22.21
N VAL A 24 -11.14 8.15 -22.18
CA VAL A 24 -10.26 7.08 -21.73
C VAL A 24 -10.57 6.85 -20.25
N ASP A 25 -10.98 5.62 -19.92
CA ASP A 25 -11.18 5.19 -18.55
C ASP A 25 -9.82 4.86 -17.92
N TYR A 26 -9.14 5.90 -17.43
CA TYR A 26 -7.84 5.76 -16.81
C TYR A 26 -7.88 4.89 -15.57
N LEU A 27 -8.99 4.86 -14.83
CA LEU A 27 -9.13 4.02 -13.63
C LEU A 27 -9.10 2.53 -14.01
N ALA A 28 -9.93 2.12 -14.98
CA ALA A 28 -9.97 0.74 -15.44
C ALA A 28 -8.66 0.30 -16.12
N GLU A 29 -8.00 1.20 -16.84
CA GLU A 29 -6.70 0.91 -17.47
C GLU A 29 -5.61 0.75 -16.40
N ALA A 30 -5.59 1.62 -15.37
CA ALA A 30 -4.67 1.52 -14.23
C ALA A 30 -4.85 0.20 -13.48
N ASP A 31 -6.09 -0.24 -13.22
CA ASP A 31 -6.39 -1.52 -12.58
C ASP A 31 -5.77 -2.70 -13.35
N LYS A 32 -5.87 -2.72 -14.68
CA LYS A 32 -5.26 -3.78 -15.50
C LYS A 32 -3.74 -3.87 -15.30
N PHE A 33 -3.03 -2.74 -15.31
CA PHE A 33 -1.59 -2.75 -15.06
C PHE A 33 -1.26 -3.13 -13.63
N PHE A 34 -2.03 -2.64 -12.66
CA PHE A 34 -1.82 -2.97 -11.26
C PHE A 34 -1.97 -4.49 -11.01
N ASP A 35 -3.01 -5.11 -11.55
CA ASP A 35 -3.32 -6.53 -11.38
C ASP A 35 -2.31 -7.45 -12.08
N GLN A 36 -1.67 -6.99 -13.16
CA GLN A 36 -0.54 -7.70 -13.77
C GLN A 36 0.67 -7.78 -12.85
N GLY A 37 0.78 -6.86 -11.89
CA GLY A 37 1.88 -6.82 -10.94
C GLY A 37 3.24 -6.53 -11.57
N GLY A 38 4.26 -6.49 -10.71
CA GLY A 38 5.61 -6.19 -11.14
C GLY A 38 5.92 -4.69 -11.17
N ILE A 39 7.23 -4.37 -11.08
CA ILE A 39 7.68 -3.01 -10.84
C ILE A 39 7.28 -2.04 -11.95
N GLU A 40 7.41 -2.45 -13.21
CA GLU A 40 7.08 -1.62 -14.37
C GLU A 40 5.56 -1.37 -14.47
N ASN A 41 4.75 -2.38 -14.20
CA ASN A 41 3.31 -2.25 -14.25
C ASN A 41 2.77 -1.41 -13.09
N TYR A 42 3.33 -1.54 -11.88
CA TYR A 42 3.00 -0.64 -10.79
C TYR A 42 3.35 0.81 -11.13
N LYS A 43 4.49 1.06 -11.79
CA LYS A 43 4.85 2.42 -12.22
C LYS A 43 3.86 2.98 -13.25
N LYS A 44 3.46 2.17 -14.24
CA LYS A 44 2.43 2.56 -15.22
C LYS A 44 1.07 2.82 -14.57
N SER A 45 0.68 1.97 -13.62
CA SER A 45 -0.59 2.13 -12.91
C SER A 45 -0.64 3.44 -12.09
N ILE A 46 0.49 3.87 -11.50
CA ILE A 46 0.60 5.16 -10.81
C ILE A 46 0.24 6.31 -11.75
N ASP A 47 0.86 6.36 -12.93
CA ASP A 47 0.66 7.44 -13.88
C ASP A 47 -0.80 7.50 -14.38
N LEU A 48 -1.45 6.35 -14.54
CA LEU A 48 -2.84 6.24 -14.96
C LEU A 48 -3.82 6.60 -13.82
N TYR A 49 -3.59 6.11 -12.58
CA TYR A 49 -4.40 6.52 -11.44
C TYR A 49 -4.29 8.02 -11.17
N ALA A 50 -3.11 8.62 -11.32
CA ALA A 50 -2.95 10.07 -11.18
C ALA A 50 -3.81 10.82 -12.20
N LYS A 51 -3.83 10.39 -13.48
CA LYS A 51 -4.71 10.95 -14.50
C LYS A 51 -6.20 10.77 -14.17
N ALA A 52 -6.60 9.62 -13.63
CA ALA A 52 -7.98 9.41 -13.18
C ALA A 52 -8.36 10.41 -12.07
N VAL A 53 -7.47 10.63 -11.09
CA VAL A 53 -7.68 11.63 -10.03
C VAL A 53 -7.69 13.06 -10.56
N GLU A 54 -6.87 13.38 -11.58
CA GLU A 54 -6.91 14.69 -12.25
C GLU A 54 -8.24 14.93 -12.97
N GLN A 55 -8.77 13.91 -13.64
CA GLN A 55 -10.08 14.01 -14.31
C GLN A 55 -11.24 14.11 -13.32
N GLN A 56 -11.18 13.37 -12.23
CA GLN A 56 -12.23 13.31 -11.21
C GLN A 56 -11.62 13.43 -9.80
N PRO A 57 -11.35 14.66 -9.34
CA PRO A 57 -10.69 14.90 -8.05
C PRO A 57 -11.43 14.37 -6.81
N GLU A 58 -12.74 14.16 -6.92
CA GLU A 58 -13.61 13.62 -5.87
C GLU A 58 -13.77 12.07 -5.96
N ASP A 59 -13.13 11.43 -6.94
CA ASP A 59 -13.18 9.96 -7.06
C ASP A 59 -12.33 9.32 -5.96
N TYR A 60 -13.03 8.82 -4.95
CA TYR A 60 -12.43 8.11 -3.83
C TYR A 60 -11.64 6.88 -4.27
N GLU A 61 -12.19 6.11 -5.24
CA GLU A 61 -11.60 4.85 -5.66
C GLU A 61 -10.28 5.08 -6.39
N ALA A 62 -10.25 5.99 -7.35
CA ALA A 62 -9.01 6.39 -8.02
C ALA A 62 -7.98 6.91 -7.02
N THR A 63 -8.41 7.69 -6.03
CA THR A 63 -7.53 8.32 -5.05
C THR A 63 -6.83 7.30 -4.14
N TRP A 64 -7.57 6.38 -3.48
CA TRP A 64 -6.92 5.39 -2.62
C TRP A 64 -6.13 4.34 -3.42
N LYS A 65 -6.57 3.99 -4.63
CA LYS A 65 -5.82 3.08 -5.52
C LYS A 65 -4.50 3.71 -5.97
N CYS A 66 -4.47 5.02 -6.20
CA CYS A 66 -3.23 5.74 -6.48
C CYS A 66 -2.25 5.65 -5.30
N ALA A 67 -2.74 5.86 -4.05
CA ALA A 67 -1.92 5.66 -2.85
C ALA A 67 -1.36 4.23 -2.75
N ARG A 68 -2.22 3.22 -3.00
CA ARG A 68 -1.81 1.81 -3.04
C ARG A 68 -0.70 1.57 -4.06
N ALA A 69 -0.87 2.05 -5.28
CA ALA A 69 0.10 1.83 -6.35
C ALA A 69 1.46 2.45 -6.04
N HIS A 70 1.50 3.65 -5.45
CA HIS A 70 2.74 4.28 -4.98
C HIS A 70 3.45 3.42 -3.94
N ARG A 71 2.71 2.92 -2.94
CA ARG A 71 3.26 2.04 -1.90
C ARG A 71 3.80 0.73 -2.50
N GLU A 72 3.03 0.06 -3.37
CA GLU A 72 3.42 -1.24 -3.94
C GLU A 72 4.65 -1.12 -4.87
N TYR A 73 4.73 -0.04 -5.64
CA TYR A 73 5.91 0.25 -6.45
C TYR A 73 7.18 0.37 -5.60
N ALA A 74 7.11 1.18 -4.54
CA ALA A 74 8.26 1.42 -3.66
C ALA A 74 8.65 0.16 -2.86
N ASP A 75 7.68 -0.61 -2.35
CA ASP A 75 7.93 -1.88 -1.67
C ASP A 75 8.60 -2.90 -2.60
N LYS A 76 8.12 -2.98 -3.85
CA LYS A 76 8.70 -3.89 -4.84
C LYS A 76 10.12 -3.47 -5.25
N ALA A 77 10.38 -2.16 -5.38
CA ALA A 77 11.71 -1.64 -5.66
C ALA A 77 12.69 -1.97 -4.52
N LYS A 78 12.28 -1.80 -3.26
CA LYS A 78 13.04 -2.19 -2.08
C LYS A 78 13.32 -3.70 -2.05
N LYS A 79 12.28 -4.53 -2.18
CA LYS A 79 12.40 -6.00 -2.12
C LYS A 79 13.28 -6.56 -3.23
N LYS A 80 13.32 -5.92 -4.40
CA LYS A 80 14.20 -6.30 -5.52
C LYS A 80 15.59 -5.68 -5.45
N GLY A 81 15.88 -4.82 -4.48
CA GLY A 81 17.16 -4.14 -4.37
C GLY A 81 17.48 -3.24 -5.57
N VAL A 82 16.47 -2.58 -6.14
CA VAL A 82 16.65 -1.66 -7.28
C VAL A 82 17.62 -0.56 -6.88
N GLU A 83 18.53 -0.17 -7.77
CA GLU A 83 19.45 0.94 -7.51
C GLU A 83 18.66 2.20 -7.13
N GLY A 84 19.09 2.90 -6.07
CA GLY A 84 18.37 4.07 -5.54
C GLY A 84 17.03 3.74 -4.85
N TRP A 85 16.77 2.49 -4.46
CA TRP A 85 15.50 2.10 -3.83
C TRP A 85 15.12 2.95 -2.61
N LYS A 86 16.10 3.51 -1.87
CA LYS A 86 15.82 4.39 -0.72
C LYS A 86 15.17 5.70 -1.18
N ASP A 87 15.69 6.30 -2.24
CA ASP A 87 15.10 7.54 -2.80
C ASP A 87 13.71 7.26 -3.38
N ILE A 88 13.53 6.10 -4.02
CA ILE A 88 12.22 5.63 -4.48
C ILE A 88 11.26 5.51 -3.28
N CYS A 89 11.67 4.87 -2.18
CA CYS A 89 10.85 4.73 -0.99
C CYS A 89 10.50 6.10 -0.37
N ALA A 90 11.45 7.03 -0.29
CA ALA A 90 11.19 8.38 0.21
C ALA A 90 10.21 9.15 -0.67
N GLN A 91 10.41 9.15 -1.99
CA GLN A 91 9.58 9.88 -2.93
C GLN A 91 8.16 9.29 -3.03
N TYR A 92 8.07 7.99 -3.30
CA TYR A 92 6.78 7.34 -3.53
C TYR A 92 6.00 7.09 -2.23
N GLY A 93 6.69 6.85 -1.11
CA GLY A 93 6.06 6.83 0.20
C GLY A 93 5.40 8.16 0.54
N LYS A 94 6.08 9.29 0.29
CA LYS A 94 5.53 10.63 0.50
C LYS A 94 4.32 10.91 -0.40
N ALA A 95 4.41 10.58 -1.68
CA ALA A 95 3.28 10.73 -2.60
C ALA A 95 2.10 9.82 -2.20
N GLY A 96 2.35 8.58 -1.82
CA GLY A 96 1.34 7.66 -1.31
C GLY A 96 0.61 8.21 -0.08
N MET A 97 1.34 8.84 0.88
CA MET A 97 0.71 9.52 2.02
C MET A 97 -0.23 10.64 1.58
N GLN A 98 0.14 11.43 0.58
CA GLN A 98 -0.69 12.55 0.10
C GLN A 98 -2.01 12.05 -0.51
N TYR A 99 -1.96 11.04 -1.39
CA TYR A 99 -3.17 10.44 -1.95
C TYR A 99 -4.02 9.73 -0.89
N ALA A 100 -3.39 9.01 0.04
CA ALA A 100 -4.11 8.35 1.12
C ALA A 100 -4.79 9.37 2.05
N GLN A 101 -4.13 10.48 2.37
CA GLN A 101 -4.72 11.57 3.13
C GLN A 101 -5.96 12.15 2.43
N LYS A 102 -5.87 12.40 1.12
CA LYS A 102 -7.00 12.86 0.33
C LYS A 102 -8.15 11.84 0.33
N ALA A 103 -7.85 10.56 0.24
CA ALA A 103 -8.86 9.50 0.34
C ALA A 103 -9.55 9.49 1.72
N ILE A 104 -8.81 9.71 2.82
CA ILE A 104 -9.39 9.87 4.17
C ILE A 104 -10.34 11.07 4.23
N GLU A 105 -9.97 12.19 3.62
CA GLU A 105 -10.80 13.40 3.57
C GLU A 105 -12.10 13.18 2.78
N LEU A 106 -12.03 12.43 1.67
CA LEU A 106 -13.20 12.10 0.86
C LEU A 106 -14.16 11.13 1.56
N LYS A 107 -13.63 10.09 2.23
CA LYS A 107 -14.44 9.05 2.90
C LYS A 107 -13.76 8.56 4.18
N PRO A 108 -13.86 9.29 5.30
CA PRO A 108 -13.17 8.95 6.56
C PRO A 108 -13.67 7.66 7.23
N GLU A 109 -14.86 7.19 6.86
CA GLU A 109 -15.45 5.95 7.35
C GLU A 109 -14.95 4.69 6.61
N ARG A 110 -14.21 4.86 5.51
CA ARG A 110 -13.69 3.76 4.72
C ARG A 110 -12.27 3.37 5.15
N PRO A 111 -11.93 2.06 5.17
CA PRO A 111 -10.62 1.61 5.65
C PRO A 111 -9.46 1.93 4.70
N ASP A 112 -9.74 2.06 3.39
CA ASP A 112 -8.72 2.09 2.35
C ASP A 112 -7.71 3.23 2.54
N GLY A 113 -8.21 4.47 2.69
CA GLY A 113 -7.36 5.65 2.89
C GLY A 113 -6.50 5.54 4.14
N HIS A 114 -7.08 5.12 5.26
CA HIS A 114 -6.36 4.94 6.52
C HIS A 114 -5.27 3.88 6.40
N TYR A 115 -5.62 2.72 5.83
CA TYR A 115 -4.67 1.61 5.68
C TYR A 115 -3.45 2.00 4.85
N TYR A 116 -3.70 2.56 3.65
CA TYR A 116 -2.60 2.95 2.76
C TYR A 116 -1.83 4.17 3.24
N TYR A 117 -2.42 5.04 4.07
CA TYR A 117 -1.68 6.09 4.75
C TYR A 117 -0.57 5.49 5.65
N GLY A 118 -0.95 4.59 6.56
CA GLY A 118 0.00 3.96 7.47
C GLY A 118 1.08 3.16 6.74
N LEU A 119 0.71 2.39 5.70
CA LEU A 119 1.67 1.65 4.88
C LEU A 119 2.64 2.57 4.12
N SER A 120 2.14 3.71 3.62
CA SER A 120 2.98 4.69 2.91
C SER A 120 3.98 5.37 3.85
N VAL A 121 3.60 5.63 5.12
CA VAL A 121 4.55 6.11 6.14
C VAL A 121 5.64 5.07 6.40
N GLY A 122 5.28 3.77 6.45
CA GLY A 122 6.25 2.68 6.60
C GLY A 122 7.29 2.70 5.48
N ILE A 123 6.85 2.74 4.23
CA ILE A 123 7.74 2.83 3.05
C ILE A 123 8.58 4.11 3.05
N TYR A 124 7.98 5.26 3.38
CA TYR A 124 8.71 6.52 3.52
C TYR A 124 9.84 6.41 4.55
N SER A 125 9.54 5.80 5.70
CA SER A 125 10.52 5.58 6.78
C SER A 125 11.69 4.68 6.36
N ASP A 126 11.46 3.72 5.46
CA ASP A 126 12.52 2.89 4.87
C ASP A 126 13.49 3.72 4.00
N GLY A 127 12.97 4.76 3.34
CA GLY A 127 13.78 5.65 2.51
C GLY A 127 14.60 6.66 3.31
N VAL A 128 13.96 7.34 4.29
CA VAL A 128 14.59 8.46 5.02
C VAL A 128 15.16 8.07 6.38
N SER A 129 14.54 7.31 7.14
CA SER A 129 14.75 6.67 8.44
C SER A 129 13.54 6.84 9.35
N ILE A 130 13.37 5.93 10.30
CA ILE A 130 12.29 6.05 11.29
C ILE A 130 12.43 7.29 12.18
N PHE A 131 13.66 7.73 12.45
CA PHE A 131 13.90 8.94 13.24
C PHE A 131 13.46 10.20 12.51
N THR A 132 13.63 10.26 11.19
CA THR A 132 13.12 11.35 10.35
C THR A 132 11.60 11.39 10.39
N ALA A 133 10.95 10.25 10.17
CA ALA A 133 9.49 10.14 10.24
C ALA A 133 8.93 10.56 11.62
N LEU A 134 9.63 10.22 12.70
CA LEU A 134 9.26 10.66 14.07
C LEU A 134 9.39 12.18 14.26
N LYS A 135 10.46 12.78 13.76
CA LYS A 135 10.65 14.24 13.80
C LYS A 135 9.57 14.98 13.00
N GLU A 136 9.06 14.39 11.94
CA GLU A 136 7.97 14.92 11.14
C GLU A 136 6.59 14.68 11.77
N GLY A 137 6.52 14.10 12.97
CA GLY A 137 5.26 13.88 13.71
C GLY A 137 4.37 12.78 13.14
N LEU A 138 4.92 11.89 12.30
CA LEU A 138 4.12 10.88 11.59
C LEU A 138 3.64 9.72 12.48
N LYS A 139 4.25 9.53 13.68
CA LYS A 139 3.92 8.41 14.57
C LYS A 139 2.44 8.34 14.95
N ASP A 140 1.92 9.43 15.51
CA ASP A 140 0.55 9.40 16.07
C ASP A 140 -0.48 9.27 14.96
N LYS A 141 -0.27 9.92 13.82
CA LYS A 141 -1.15 9.82 12.66
C LYS A 141 -1.13 8.41 12.04
N THR A 142 0.05 7.77 12.00
CA THR A 142 0.20 6.38 11.55
C THR A 142 -0.53 5.42 12.47
N GLN A 143 -0.35 5.57 13.79
CA GLN A 143 -1.05 4.78 14.79
C GLN A 143 -2.57 4.90 14.63
N GLN A 144 -3.09 6.12 14.63
CA GLN A 144 -4.52 6.40 14.46
C GLN A 144 -5.08 5.81 13.15
N SER A 145 -4.32 5.90 12.07
CA SER A 145 -4.73 5.35 10.78
C SER A 145 -4.87 3.83 10.80
N PHE A 146 -3.89 3.12 11.36
CA PHE A 146 -4.01 1.67 11.49
C PHE A 146 -5.08 1.24 12.51
N GLU A 147 -5.19 1.92 13.66
CA GLU A 147 -6.25 1.68 14.64
C GLU A 147 -7.62 1.92 14.02
N LYS A 148 -7.79 2.99 13.25
CA LYS A 148 -9.05 3.26 12.55
C LYS A 148 -9.39 2.20 11.53
N THR A 149 -8.40 1.73 10.75
CA THR A 149 -8.62 0.61 9.83
C THR A 149 -9.04 -0.65 10.57
N TYR A 150 -8.39 -0.96 11.70
CA TYR A 150 -8.72 -2.10 12.55
C TYR A 150 -10.15 -2.02 13.11
N GLU A 151 -10.56 -0.84 13.61
CA GLU A 151 -11.91 -0.59 14.10
C GLU A 151 -12.98 -0.79 13.02
N ILE A 152 -12.74 -0.28 11.81
CA ILE A 152 -13.69 -0.39 10.70
C ILE A 152 -13.80 -1.85 10.23
N ASN A 153 -12.66 -2.50 10.03
CA ASN A 153 -12.59 -3.89 9.57
C ASN A 153 -11.22 -4.50 9.87
N LYS A 154 -11.10 -5.23 10.97
CA LYS A 154 -9.84 -5.90 11.32
C LYS A 154 -9.38 -6.96 10.33
N MET A 155 -10.31 -7.51 9.52
CA MET A 155 -10.01 -8.48 8.46
C MET A 155 -9.74 -7.83 7.10
N TYR A 156 -9.74 -6.48 7.02
CA TYR A 156 -9.41 -5.79 5.77
C TYR A 156 -8.06 -6.27 5.22
N LYS A 157 -8.02 -6.57 3.91
CA LYS A 157 -6.82 -7.13 3.27
C LYS A 157 -6.20 -8.29 4.06
N ASP A 158 -7.05 -9.31 4.31
CA ASP A 158 -6.61 -10.56 4.93
C ASP A 158 -6.01 -10.40 6.34
N GLY A 159 -6.57 -9.48 7.13
CA GLY A 159 -6.08 -9.19 8.47
C GLY A 159 -4.89 -8.20 8.50
N GLY A 160 -4.71 -7.47 7.41
CA GLY A 160 -3.62 -6.49 7.25
C GLY A 160 -3.50 -5.47 8.39
N PRO A 161 -4.60 -4.93 8.99
CA PRO A 161 -4.50 -4.02 10.13
C PRO A 161 -3.82 -4.63 11.36
N MET A 162 -4.10 -5.91 11.67
CA MET A 162 -3.44 -6.62 12.78
C MET A 162 -1.94 -6.74 12.52
N LEU A 163 -1.57 -7.17 11.31
CA LEU A 163 -0.16 -7.31 10.93
C LEU A 163 0.57 -5.96 10.96
N SER A 164 -0.07 -4.91 10.45
CA SER A 164 0.49 -3.55 10.41
C SER A 164 0.66 -2.94 11.80
N LEU A 165 -0.32 -3.10 12.71
CA LEU A 165 -0.21 -2.66 14.11
C LEU A 165 0.87 -3.44 14.85
N GLY A 166 0.96 -4.76 14.62
CA GLY A 166 2.06 -5.56 15.16
C GLY A 166 3.42 -5.02 14.72
N ARG A 167 3.60 -4.77 13.43
CA ARG A 167 4.84 -4.22 12.87
C ARG A 167 5.13 -2.81 13.39
N PHE A 168 4.12 -1.94 13.42
CA PHE A 168 4.25 -0.57 13.94
C PHE A 168 4.85 -0.56 15.34
N TRP A 169 4.28 -1.31 16.29
CA TRP A 169 4.78 -1.36 17.68
C TRP A 169 6.15 -2.04 17.81
N ALA A 170 6.50 -2.97 16.91
CA ALA A 170 7.80 -3.64 16.91
C ALA A 170 8.95 -2.76 16.47
N VAL A 171 8.74 -1.89 15.47
CA VAL A 171 9.84 -1.13 14.81
C VAL A 171 10.12 0.22 15.45
N LEU A 172 9.22 0.74 16.29
CA LEU A 172 9.47 2.00 16.98
C LEU A 172 10.75 1.92 17.84
N PRO A 173 11.57 2.99 17.88
CA PRO A 173 12.74 3.03 18.75
C PRO A 173 12.33 3.10 20.22
N TRP A 174 13.22 2.65 21.11
CA TRP A 174 13.03 2.88 22.55
C TRP A 174 13.01 4.40 22.85
N PRO A 175 12.11 4.92 23.75
CA PRO A 175 11.18 4.17 24.62
C PRO A 175 9.78 3.95 24.00
N LEU A 176 9.54 4.32 22.75
CA LEU A 176 8.22 4.25 22.10
C LEU A 176 7.79 2.83 21.71
N ARG A 177 8.76 1.91 21.62
CA ARG A 177 8.50 0.51 21.26
C ARG A 177 7.70 -0.21 22.34
N ASP A 178 6.67 -0.93 21.90
CA ASP A 178 5.88 -1.79 22.78
C ASP A 178 5.80 -3.23 22.24
N ARG A 179 6.73 -4.07 22.68
CA ARG A 179 6.78 -5.49 22.28
C ARG A 179 5.56 -6.29 22.72
N LYS A 180 4.91 -5.91 23.82
CA LYS A 180 3.72 -6.62 24.32
C LYS A 180 2.53 -6.33 23.42
N LYS A 181 2.30 -5.07 23.03
CA LYS A 181 1.27 -4.70 22.05
C LYS A 181 1.56 -5.34 20.70
N SER A 182 2.80 -5.28 20.21
CA SER A 182 3.22 -5.93 18.98
C SER A 182 2.88 -7.42 18.99
N LEU A 183 3.25 -8.14 20.06
CA LEU A 183 2.97 -9.56 20.19
C LEU A 183 1.47 -9.85 20.22
N ALA A 184 0.67 -9.03 20.90
CA ALA A 184 -0.78 -9.22 20.98
C ALA A 184 -1.42 -9.19 19.58
N TYR A 185 -1.07 -8.19 18.74
CA TYR A 185 -1.58 -8.10 17.37
C TYR A 185 -1.08 -9.25 16.47
N TYR A 186 0.18 -9.67 16.60
CA TYR A 186 0.68 -10.82 15.84
C TYR A 186 0.02 -12.13 16.25
N ARG A 187 -0.30 -12.32 17.57
CA ARG A 187 -1.06 -13.48 18.03
C ARG A 187 -2.47 -13.49 17.50
N GLU A 188 -3.15 -12.33 17.48
CA GLU A 188 -4.48 -12.23 16.87
C GLU A 188 -4.43 -12.55 15.37
N TYR A 189 -3.43 -12.07 14.65
CA TYR A 189 -3.25 -12.43 13.24
C TYR A 189 -2.94 -13.93 13.07
N GLN A 190 -2.19 -14.54 13.97
CA GLN A 190 -1.85 -15.95 13.97
C GLN A 190 -3.09 -16.86 14.01
N GLU A 191 -4.17 -16.43 14.66
CA GLU A 191 -5.44 -17.17 14.73
C GLU A 191 -6.24 -17.11 13.41
N THR A 192 -5.79 -16.33 12.44
CA THR A 192 -6.46 -16.25 11.12
C THR A 192 -5.99 -17.36 10.18
N GLN A 193 -6.85 -17.72 9.22
CA GLN A 193 -6.49 -18.66 8.16
C GLN A 193 -5.32 -18.20 7.26
N TYR A 194 -4.99 -16.92 7.29
CA TYR A 194 -3.97 -16.32 6.43
C TYR A 194 -2.55 -16.50 6.96
N PHE A 195 -2.38 -16.68 8.28
CA PHE A 195 -1.05 -16.75 8.90
C PHE A 195 -0.19 -17.88 8.35
N ALA A 196 -0.78 -19.06 8.16
CA ALA A 196 -0.04 -20.26 7.75
C ALA A 196 0.65 -20.11 6.38
N THR A 197 0.08 -19.31 5.48
CA THR A 197 0.60 -19.07 4.12
C THR A 197 1.32 -17.73 3.96
N ASN A 198 1.33 -16.88 5.00
CA ASN A 198 1.96 -15.56 4.94
C ASN A 198 3.38 -15.60 5.53
N THR A 199 4.36 -15.83 4.68
CA THR A 199 5.78 -15.86 5.08
C THR A 199 6.23 -14.57 5.75
N GLU A 200 5.79 -13.40 5.27
CA GLU A 200 6.17 -12.10 5.86
C GLU A 200 5.66 -11.99 7.30
N ALA A 201 4.42 -12.39 7.56
CA ALA A 201 3.84 -12.37 8.90
C ALA A 201 4.56 -13.33 9.88
N GLN A 202 4.92 -14.52 9.40
CA GLN A 202 5.70 -15.48 10.18
C GLN A 202 7.08 -14.92 10.53
N LEU A 203 7.76 -14.27 9.60
CA LEU A 203 9.05 -13.65 9.83
C LEU A 203 8.96 -12.41 10.74
N PHE A 204 7.89 -11.61 10.67
CA PHE A 204 7.66 -10.53 11.64
C PHE A 204 7.50 -11.05 13.06
N LEU A 205 6.71 -12.12 13.25
CA LEU A 205 6.56 -12.75 14.56
C LEU A 205 7.87 -13.36 15.03
N ALA A 206 8.61 -14.07 14.16
CA ALA A 206 9.92 -14.64 14.50
C ALA A 206 10.91 -13.56 14.94
N GLU A 207 11.01 -12.45 14.22
CA GLU A 207 11.89 -11.33 14.57
C GLU A 207 11.56 -10.77 15.96
N LEU A 208 10.28 -10.58 16.26
CA LEU A 208 9.83 -10.10 17.57
C LEU A 208 10.18 -11.09 18.67
N LEU A 209 9.91 -12.38 18.48
CA LEU A 209 10.21 -13.45 19.46
C LEU A 209 11.72 -13.55 19.75
N ILE A 210 12.56 -13.47 18.73
CA ILE A 210 14.02 -13.41 18.88
C ILE A 210 14.44 -12.19 19.71
N GLN A 211 13.87 -11.03 19.44
CA GLN A 211 14.17 -9.79 20.17
C GLN A 211 13.67 -9.81 21.61
N MET A 212 12.60 -10.57 21.91
CA MET A 212 12.10 -10.77 23.27
C MET A 212 12.98 -11.72 24.07
N GLY A 213 13.66 -12.65 23.41
CA GLY A 213 14.57 -13.61 24.02
C GLY A 213 13.87 -14.72 24.80
N GLY A 214 14.66 -15.54 25.49
CA GLY A 214 14.21 -16.73 26.21
C GLY A 214 14.02 -17.96 25.32
N ASP A 215 14.28 -19.16 25.88
CA ASP A 215 14.30 -20.40 25.10
C ASP A 215 12.96 -20.73 24.44
N LYS A 216 11.85 -20.47 25.11
CA LYS A 216 10.50 -20.69 24.56
C LYS A 216 10.31 -19.88 23.29
N ASN A 217 10.60 -18.57 23.34
CA ASN A 217 10.44 -17.68 22.20
C ASN A 217 11.39 -18.05 21.04
N LYS A 218 12.65 -18.37 21.37
CA LYS A 218 13.62 -18.79 20.35
C LYS A 218 13.22 -20.10 19.67
N ASN A 219 12.70 -21.07 20.43
CA ASN A 219 12.26 -22.35 19.90
C ASN A 219 11.03 -22.18 18.97
N GLU A 220 10.09 -21.31 19.34
CA GLU A 220 8.96 -20.98 18.45
C GLU A 220 9.44 -20.28 17.19
N ALA A 221 10.31 -19.26 17.30
CA ALA A 221 10.85 -18.52 16.18
C ALA A 221 11.57 -19.42 15.16
N LYS A 222 12.25 -20.50 15.61
CA LYS A 222 12.94 -21.44 14.71
C LYS A 222 12.02 -22.00 13.64
N GLY A 223 10.81 -22.43 13.99
CA GLY A 223 9.85 -22.98 13.03
C GLY A 223 9.48 -21.99 11.92
N TYR A 224 9.26 -20.72 12.29
CA TYR A 224 8.93 -19.68 11.30
C TYR A 224 10.14 -19.31 10.43
N VAL A 225 11.33 -19.28 11.01
CA VAL A 225 12.58 -19.04 10.25
C VAL A 225 12.82 -20.19 9.28
N GLU A 226 12.61 -21.45 9.67
CA GLU A 226 12.73 -22.61 8.78
C GLU A 226 11.73 -22.54 7.61
N ASN A 227 10.51 -22.06 7.82
CA ASN A 227 9.56 -21.82 6.75
C ASN A 227 10.03 -20.69 5.82
N GLY A 228 10.55 -19.61 6.38
CA GLY A 228 11.10 -18.50 5.61
C GLY A 228 12.30 -18.91 4.73
N LEU A 229 13.15 -19.82 5.20
CA LEU A 229 14.29 -20.38 4.43
C LEU A 229 13.83 -21.14 3.20
N LYS A 230 12.63 -21.70 3.20
CA LYS A 230 12.04 -22.45 2.08
C LYS A 230 11.27 -21.54 1.09
N SER A 231 11.22 -20.23 1.34
CA SER A 231 10.52 -19.30 0.46
C SER A 231 11.20 -19.22 -0.91
N ASP A 232 10.41 -19.29 -1.97
CA ASP A 232 10.86 -19.04 -3.35
C ASP A 232 11.20 -17.55 -3.60
N ASP A 233 10.74 -16.64 -2.73
CA ASP A 233 11.12 -15.23 -2.81
C ASP A 233 12.48 -15.01 -2.11
N PRO A 234 13.54 -14.62 -2.87
CA PRO A 234 14.87 -14.38 -2.32
C PRO A 234 14.88 -13.38 -1.17
N TYR A 235 14.01 -12.39 -1.18
CA TYR A 235 13.91 -11.41 -0.09
C TYR A 235 13.59 -12.06 1.25
N PHE A 236 12.61 -12.97 1.28
CA PHE A 236 12.23 -13.66 2.53
C PHE A 236 13.26 -14.72 2.94
N SER A 237 13.82 -15.47 1.98
CA SER A 237 14.83 -16.46 2.32
C SER A 237 16.11 -15.82 2.87
N ASP A 238 16.55 -14.69 2.33
CA ASP A 238 17.71 -13.96 2.84
C ASP A 238 17.46 -13.33 4.20
N TRP A 239 16.25 -12.80 4.42
CA TRP A 239 15.87 -12.31 5.73
C TRP A 239 15.82 -13.43 6.77
N ALA A 240 15.29 -14.62 6.43
CA ALA A 240 15.30 -15.79 7.31
C ALA A 240 16.73 -16.27 7.63
N LYS A 241 17.68 -16.26 6.69
CA LYS A 241 19.11 -16.54 6.92
C LYS A 241 19.72 -15.60 7.97
N GLN A 242 19.42 -14.30 7.88
CA GLN A 242 19.89 -13.32 8.86
C GLN A 242 19.33 -13.60 10.27
N MET A 243 18.07 -14.04 10.37
CA MET A 243 17.46 -14.41 11.64
C MET A 243 18.04 -15.71 12.19
N GLN A 244 18.30 -16.70 11.34
CA GLN A 244 18.91 -17.98 11.74
C GLN A 244 20.26 -17.77 12.42
N ALA A 245 21.05 -16.81 11.96
CA ALA A 245 22.32 -16.45 12.60
C ALA A 245 22.16 -15.96 14.05
N LYS A 246 21.01 -15.34 14.40
CA LYS A 246 20.68 -14.82 15.74
C LYS A 246 20.08 -15.88 16.68
N LEU A 247 19.72 -17.05 16.16
CA LEU A 247 19.14 -18.16 16.90
C LEU A 247 20.21 -19.17 17.42
N LYS A 248 21.42 -19.04 16.90
CA LYS A 248 22.60 -19.78 17.39
C LYS A 248 23.11 -19.16 18.69
#